data_a396c57e92a384b1cc3b5d99f1013543
#
_entry.id   a396c57e92a384b1cc3b5d99f1013543
#
_cell.length_a   1.000
_cell.length_b   1.000
_cell.length_c   1.000
_cell.angle_alpha   90.00
_cell.angle_beta   90.00
_cell.angle_gamma   90.00
#
_symmetry.space_group_name_H-M   'P 1'
#
loop_
_entity.id
_entity.type
_entity.pdbx_description
1 polymer ?
#
loop_
_entity_poly.entity_id
_entity_poly.type
_entity_poly.pdbx_seq_one_letter_code
_entity_poly.pdbx_strand_id
1 'polypeptide(L)'
;MPAELSGGMARRVALARAVTLDPMMIMYDEPFTGQDPISMVTLVNLIRRINDAMGLTSIIVSHDVAETTKIADEIYLLSGGKVIEKGNPETLKTSGSEWVKQFLQGLPDGPVPFHYPGNDFKNDLLNSKETQ
;
A
#
# COMPACT_ATOMS: atom_id res chain seq x y z
N MET A 1 -1.29 -26.72 15.34
CA MET A 1 -2.40 -26.62 14.36
C MET A 1 -2.31 -25.26 13.66
N PRO A 2 -2.65 -25.11 12.35
CA PRO A 2 -2.61 -23.80 11.66
C PRO A 2 -3.45 -22.72 12.35
N ALA A 3 -4.50 -23.10 13.09
CA ALA A 3 -5.37 -22.17 13.82
C ALA A 3 -4.72 -21.50 15.06
N GLU A 4 -3.53 -21.92 15.47
CA GLU A 4 -2.81 -21.40 16.63
C GLU A 4 -1.72 -20.39 16.25
N LEU A 5 -1.56 -20.11 14.96
CA LEU A 5 -0.54 -19.19 14.48
C LEU A 5 -0.99 -17.73 14.68
N SER A 6 -0.08 -16.89 15.16
CA SER A 6 -0.30 -15.44 15.10
C SER A 6 -0.42 -14.98 13.63
N GLY A 7 -1.06 -13.82 13.38
CA GLY A 7 -1.21 -13.29 12.03
C GLY A 7 0.13 -13.17 11.28
N GLY A 8 1.19 -12.73 11.95
CA GLY A 8 2.53 -12.65 11.37
C GLY A 8 3.16 -14.01 11.07
N MET A 9 2.90 -15.04 11.90
CA MET A 9 3.34 -16.39 11.64
C MET A 9 2.59 -17.00 10.45
N ALA A 10 1.28 -16.80 10.37
CA ALA A 10 0.47 -17.29 9.25
C ALA A 10 0.95 -16.74 7.91
N ARG A 11 1.29 -15.44 7.84
CA ARG A 11 1.84 -14.80 6.62
C ARG A 11 3.21 -15.35 6.23
N ARG A 12 4.10 -15.58 7.21
CA ARG A 12 5.40 -16.22 6.94
C ARG A 12 5.26 -17.66 6.44
N VAL A 13 4.30 -18.43 6.96
CA VAL A 13 3.98 -19.76 6.45
C VAL A 13 3.41 -19.70 5.04
N ALA A 14 2.53 -18.73 4.74
CA ALA A 14 2.01 -18.53 3.39
C ALA A 14 3.13 -18.20 2.39
N LEU A 15 4.07 -17.34 2.79
CA LEU A 15 5.26 -17.03 1.98
C LEU A 15 6.14 -18.25 1.76
N ALA A 16 6.45 -19.00 2.83
CA ALA A 16 7.21 -20.25 2.72
C ALA A 16 6.54 -21.24 1.74
N ARG A 17 5.23 -21.38 1.81
CA ARG A 17 4.46 -22.20 0.87
C ARG A 17 4.57 -21.70 -0.57
N ALA A 18 4.52 -20.40 -0.79
CA ALA A 18 4.60 -19.82 -2.12
C ALA A 18 5.96 -20.10 -2.79
N VAL A 19 7.07 -20.04 -2.04
CA VAL A 19 8.41 -20.26 -2.56
C VAL A 19 8.79 -21.75 -2.73
N THR A 20 8.04 -22.68 -2.11
CA THR A 20 8.38 -24.12 -2.13
C THR A 20 8.37 -24.72 -3.54
N LEU A 21 7.60 -24.12 -4.46
CA LEU A 21 7.48 -24.61 -5.85
C LEU A 21 8.51 -23.99 -6.81
N ASP A 22 9.49 -23.27 -6.28
CA ASP A 22 10.54 -22.58 -7.06
C ASP A 22 9.95 -21.72 -8.20
N PRO A 23 9.05 -20.76 -7.86
CA PRO A 23 8.36 -19.96 -8.86
C PRO A 23 9.29 -18.93 -9.49
N MET A 24 9.04 -18.58 -10.76
CA MET A 24 9.71 -17.43 -11.41
C MET A 24 9.13 -16.09 -10.94
N MET A 25 7.89 -16.07 -10.46
CA MET A 25 7.19 -14.86 -10.04
C MET A 25 6.31 -15.14 -8.83
N ILE A 26 6.27 -14.18 -7.90
CA ILE A 26 5.33 -14.17 -6.77
C ILE A 26 4.52 -12.88 -6.78
N MET A 27 3.21 -13.01 -6.56
CA MET A 27 2.30 -11.88 -6.37
C MET A 27 1.89 -11.80 -4.91
N TYR A 28 2.05 -10.64 -4.31
CA TYR A 28 1.63 -10.32 -2.95
C TYR A 28 0.45 -9.35 -3.00
N ASP A 29 -0.64 -9.73 -2.36
CA ASP A 29 -1.81 -8.87 -2.21
C ASP A 29 -1.93 -8.43 -0.75
N GLU A 30 -1.75 -7.14 -0.52
CA GLU A 30 -1.77 -6.50 0.80
C GLU A 30 -0.97 -7.25 1.88
N PRO A 31 0.31 -7.56 1.65
CA PRO A 31 1.07 -8.42 2.55
C PRO A 31 1.30 -7.78 3.93
N PHE A 32 1.26 -6.45 4.04
CA PHE A 32 1.60 -5.70 5.25
C PHE A 32 0.40 -5.38 6.13
N THR A 33 -0.82 -5.43 5.59
CA THR A 33 -2.05 -5.04 6.28
C THR A 33 -2.28 -5.81 7.58
N GLY A 34 -2.58 -5.08 8.65
CA GLY A 34 -2.90 -5.66 9.96
C GLY A 34 -1.70 -6.24 10.71
N GLN A 35 -0.48 -5.88 10.35
CA GLN A 35 0.73 -6.24 11.08
C GLN A 35 1.09 -5.15 12.09
N ASP A 36 1.66 -5.57 13.22
CA ASP A 36 2.36 -4.63 14.09
C ASP A 36 3.65 -4.14 13.42
N PRO A 37 4.19 -2.97 13.81
CA PRO A 37 5.35 -2.37 13.14
C PRO A 37 6.59 -3.27 13.08
N ILE A 38 6.83 -4.08 14.12
CA ILE A 38 8.00 -4.98 14.18
C ILE A 38 7.83 -6.15 13.21
N SER A 39 6.65 -6.77 13.22
CA SER A 39 6.30 -7.85 12.30
C SER A 39 6.31 -7.38 10.84
N MET A 40 5.83 -6.17 10.58
CA MET A 40 5.84 -5.54 9.26
C MET A 40 7.26 -5.38 8.73
N VAL A 41 8.16 -4.73 9.46
CA VAL A 41 9.58 -4.57 9.04
C VAL A 41 10.26 -5.91 8.81
N THR A 42 9.97 -6.89 9.68
CA THR A 42 10.51 -8.26 9.52
C THR A 42 10.03 -8.90 8.22
N LEU A 43 8.74 -8.75 7.88
CA LEU A 43 8.17 -9.30 6.65
C LEU A 43 8.71 -8.60 5.40
N VAL A 44 8.81 -7.26 5.42
CA VAL A 44 9.42 -6.46 4.34
C VAL A 44 10.84 -6.97 4.02
N ASN A 45 11.68 -7.09 5.05
CA ASN A 45 13.04 -7.58 4.91
C ASN A 45 13.08 -9.04 4.41
N LEU A 46 12.17 -9.88 4.87
CA LEU A 46 12.08 -11.27 4.44
C LEU A 46 11.72 -11.37 2.96
N ILE A 47 10.72 -10.63 2.50
CA ILE A 47 10.32 -10.57 1.08
C ILE A 47 11.51 -10.15 0.22
N ARG A 48 12.21 -9.07 0.58
CA ARG A 48 13.36 -8.59 -0.19
C ARG A 48 14.47 -9.65 -0.25
N ARG A 49 14.83 -10.24 0.88
CA ARG A 49 15.88 -11.27 0.95
C ARG A 49 15.56 -12.50 0.12
N ILE A 50 14.30 -12.95 0.13
CA ILE A 50 13.86 -14.08 -0.69
C ILE A 50 13.95 -13.71 -2.17
N ASN A 51 13.47 -12.53 -2.54
CA ASN A 51 13.53 -12.04 -3.91
C ASN A 51 14.98 -12.03 -4.43
N ASP A 52 15.89 -11.45 -3.66
CA ASP A 52 17.32 -11.36 -4.03
C ASP A 52 17.99 -12.75 -4.09
N ALA A 53 17.69 -13.62 -3.13
CA ALA A 53 18.30 -14.94 -3.05
C ALA A 53 17.85 -15.91 -4.17
N MET A 54 16.60 -15.78 -4.61
CA MET A 54 16.00 -16.65 -5.62
C MET A 54 15.95 -16.03 -7.02
N GLY A 55 16.28 -14.73 -7.15
CA GLY A 55 16.19 -14.01 -8.42
C GLY A 55 14.76 -13.88 -8.93
N LEU A 56 13.78 -13.74 -8.02
CA LEU A 56 12.36 -13.71 -8.35
C LEU A 56 11.95 -12.39 -8.98
N THR A 57 10.91 -12.45 -9.81
CA THR A 57 10.07 -11.27 -10.11
C THR A 57 8.96 -11.21 -9.06
N SER A 58 8.85 -10.08 -8.35
CA SER A 58 7.81 -9.87 -7.34
C SER A 58 6.89 -8.73 -7.71
N ILE A 59 5.59 -8.96 -7.64
CA ILE A 59 4.56 -7.91 -7.76
C ILE A 59 3.89 -7.76 -6.40
N ILE A 60 3.92 -6.55 -5.86
CA ILE A 60 3.29 -6.24 -4.57
C ILE A 60 2.16 -5.23 -4.82
N VAL A 61 0.95 -5.60 -4.47
CA VAL A 61 -0.19 -4.68 -4.39
C VAL A 61 -0.33 -4.26 -2.93
N SER A 62 -0.26 -2.97 -2.67
CA SER A 62 -0.36 -2.43 -1.31
C SER A 62 -0.75 -0.97 -1.30
N HIS A 63 -1.41 -0.53 -0.23
CA HIS A 63 -1.63 0.86 0.11
C HIS A 63 -0.59 1.37 1.14
N ASP A 64 0.27 0.50 1.67
CA ASP A 64 1.35 0.85 2.60
C ASP A 64 2.55 1.43 1.84
N VAL A 65 2.46 2.72 1.53
CA VAL A 65 3.46 3.44 0.71
C VAL A 65 4.85 3.37 1.33
N ALA A 66 4.95 3.63 2.63
CA ALA A 66 6.21 3.71 3.35
C ALA A 66 7.00 2.38 3.30
N GLU A 67 6.31 1.25 3.40
CA GLU A 67 6.93 -0.06 3.39
C GLU A 67 7.22 -0.53 1.96
N THR A 68 6.29 -0.29 1.04
CA THR A 68 6.46 -0.64 -0.36
C THR A 68 7.65 0.09 -1.00
N THR A 69 7.82 1.39 -0.72
CA THR A 69 8.95 2.18 -1.26
C THR A 69 10.32 1.72 -0.78
N LYS A 70 10.41 0.98 0.33
CA LYS A 70 11.68 0.46 0.85
C LYS A 70 12.21 -0.73 0.05
N ILE A 71 11.33 -1.48 -0.59
CA ILE A 71 11.69 -2.75 -1.26
C ILE A 71 11.39 -2.79 -2.74
N ALA A 72 10.62 -1.85 -3.26
CA ALA A 72 10.28 -1.79 -4.68
C ALA A 72 11.44 -1.25 -5.51
N ASP A 73 11.71 -1.90 -6.64
CA ASP A 73 12.59 -1.38 -7.67
C ASP A 73 11.84 -0.43 -8.61
N GLU A 74 10.56 -0.70 -8.89
CA GLU A 74 9.66 0.14 -9.67
C GLU A 74 8.26 0.17 -9.02
N ILE A 75 7.61 1.32 -9.05
CA ILE A 75 6.29 1.56 -8.48
C ILE A 75 5.35 2.06 -9.58
N TYR A 76 4.15 1.52 -9.60
CA TYR A 76 3.04 1.95 -10.45
C TYR A 76 1.94 2.50 -9.57
N LEU A 77 1.64 3.79 -9.71
CA LEU A 77 0.52 4.43 -9.03
C LEU A 77 -0.75 4.24 -9.85
N LEU A 78 -1.75 3.62 -9.24
CA LEU A 78 -3.04 3.32 -9.89
C LEU A 78 -4.14 4.21 -9.33
N SER A 79 -4.94 4.81 -10.21
CA SER A 79 -6.17 5.51 -9.86
C SER A 79 -7.15 5.46 -11.02
N GLY A 80 -8.46 5.35 -10.72
CA GLY A 80 -9.52 5.31 -11.73
C GLY A 80 -9.32 4.20 -12.78
N GLY A 81 -8.74 3.06 -12.40
CA GLY A 81 -8.48 1.93 -13.30
C GLY A 81 -7.34 2.15 -14.29
N LYS A 82 -6.49 3.16 -14.07
CA LYS A 82 -5.36 3.51 -14.96
C LYS A 82 -4.08 3.67 -14.16
N VAL A 83 -2.94 3.46 -14.84
CA VAL A 83 -1.63 3.87 -14.33
C VAL A 83 -1.51 5.38 -14.50
N ILE A 84 -1.43 6.09 -13.38
CA ILE A 84 -1.32 7.56 -13.36
C ILE A 84 0.14 7.98 -13.46
N GLU A 85 1.02 7.27 -12.76
CA GLU A 85 2.44 7.54 -12.72
C GLU A 85 3.21 6.24 -12.51
N LYS A 86 4.48 6.20 -12.94
CA LYS A 86 5.38 5.09 -12.67
C LYS A 86 6.81 5.58 -12.53
N GLY A 87 7.60 4.87 -11.77
CA GLY A 87 9.02 5.15 -11.60
C GLY A 87 9.62 4.40 -10.42
N ASN A 88 10.92 4.53 -10.26
CA ASN A 88 11.58 4.04 -9.05
C ASN A 88 11.22 4.96 -7.86
N PRO A 89 11.40 4.48 -6.61
CA PRO A 89 11.05 5.26 -5.42
C PRO A 89 11.67 6.66 -5.37
N GLU A 90 12.91 6.83 -5.81
CA GLU A 90 13.61 8.12 -5.77
C GLU A 90 13.05 9.10 -6.82
N THR A 91 12.75 8.62 -8.01
CA THR A 91 12.12 9.43 -9.06
C THR A 91 10.73 9.90 -8.62
N LEU A 92 9.94 9.03 -8.00
CA LEU A 92 8.61 9.38 -7.51
C LEU A 92 8.66 10.39 -6.37
N LYS A 93 9.60 10.27 -5.44
CA LYS A 93 9.78 11.25 -4.34
C LYS A 93 10.05 12.66 -4.86
N THR A 94 10.73 12.79 -5.99
CA THR A 94 11.07 14.07 -6.61
C THR A 94 10.08 14.50 -7.69
N SER A 95 9.04 13.72 -7.95
CA SER A 95 8.02 14.02 -8.95
C SER A 95 7.26 15.30 -8.61
N GLY A 96 7.04 16.13 -9.63
CA GLY A 96 6.17 17.30 -9.54
C GLY A 96 4.67 16.96 -9.55
N SER A 97 4.31 15.70 -9.80
CA SER A 97 2.92 15.25 -9.91
C SER A 97 2.15 15.42 -8.60
N GLU A 98 1.01 16.09 -8.66
CA GLU A 98 0.12 16.25 -7.49
C GLU A 98 -0.47 14.91 -7.04
N TRP A 99 -0.68 13.96 -7.94
CA TRP A 99 -1.11 12.61 -7.64
C TRP A 99 -0.08 11.88 -6.78
N VAL A 100 1.19 11.97 -7.18
CA VAL A 100 2.28 11.35 -6.43
C VAL A 100 2.42 11.99 -5.05
N LYS A 101 2.37 13.32 -4.98
CA LYS A 101 2.45 14.03 -3.70
C LYS A 101 1.31 13.65 -2.77
N GLN A 102 0.07 13.67 -3.27
CA GLN A 102 -1.09 13.27 -2.47
C GLN A 102 -0.92 11.86 -1.93
N PHE A 103 -0.54 10.90 -2.78
CA PHE A 103 -0.44 9.51 -2.40
C PHE A 103 0.75 9.23 -1.46
N LEU A 104 1.94 9.75 -1.77
CA LEU A 104 3.14 9.53 -0.95
C LEU A 104 3.07 10.24 0.41
N GLN A 105 2.40 11.37 0.50
CA GLN A 105 2.31 12.17 1.72
C GLN A 105 1.00 11.96 2.49
N GLY A 106 0.06 11.19 1.93
CA GLY A 106 -1.25 10.95 2.54
C GLY A 106 -2.09 12.23 2.67
N LEU A 107 -2.03 13.14 1.69
CA LEU A 107 -2.76 14.40 1.75
C LEU A 107 -4.25 14.16 1.53
N PRO A 108 -5.14 14.74 2.37
CA PRO A 108 -6.58 14.60 2.23
C PRO A 108 -7.12 15.28 0.97
N ASP A 109 -6.48 16.37 0.54
CA ASP A 109 -6.87 17.15 -0.62
C ASP A 109 -5.86 16.98 -1.76
N GLY A 110 -6.37 16.88 -2.99
CA GLY A 110 -5.57 16.67 -4.19
C GLY A 110 -6.42 16.19 -5.36
N PRO A 111 -5.82 15.58 -6.37
CA PRO A 111 -6.54 15.04 -7.52
C PRO A 111 -7.62 14.00 -7.17
N VAL A 112 -7.45 13.28 -6.04
CA VAL A 112 -8.51 12.45 -5.44
C VAL A 112 -9.09 13.22 -4.26
N PRO A 113 -10.28 13.84 -4.40
CA PRO A 113 -10.89 14.56 -3.30
C PRO A 113 -11.36 13.57 -2.23
N PHE A 114 -10.96 13.80 -0.99
CA PHE A 114 -11.48 13.05 0.16
C PHE A 114 -12.89 13.52 0.55
N HIS A 115 -13.17 14.80 0.32
CA HIS A 115 -14.46 15.37 0.63
C HIS A 115 -15.40 15.30 -0.58
N TYR A 116 -16.54 14.64 -0.42
CA TYR A 116 -17.63 14.78 -1.38
C TYR A 116 -18.14 16.23 -1.35
N PRO A 117 -18.47 16.84 -2.52
CA PRO A 117 -19.06 18.16 -2.55
C PRO A 117 -20.39 18.11 -1.78
N GLY A 118 -20.44 18.73 -0.66
CA GLY A 118 -21.59 18.86 0.23
C GLY A 118 -21.65 20.29 0.75
N ASN A 119 -22.80 20.67 1.29
CA ASN A 119 -22.91 21.95 1.99
C ASN A 119 -21.98 21.96 3.21
N ASP A 120 -21.44 23.14 3.53
CA ASP A 120 -20.66 23.30 4.75
C ASP A 120 -21.52 22.85 5.96
N PHE A 121 -21.02 21.90 6.73
CA PHE A 121 -21.68 21.31 7.88
C PHE A 121 -22.22 22.37 8.89
N LYS A 122 -21.49 23.49 9.02
CA LYS A 122 -21.98 24.65 9.81
C LYS A 122 -23.26 25.25 9.25
N ASN A 123 -23.35 25.38 7.94
CA ASN A 123 -24.53 25.95 7.28
C ASN A 123 -25.72 25.01 7.37
N ASP A 124 -25.52 23.69 7.24
CA ASP A 124 -26.57 22.69 7.40
C ASP A 124 -27.10 22.66 8.84
N LEU A 125 -26.22 22.74 9.83
CA LEU A 125 -26.62 22.77 11.26
C LEU A 125 -27.36 24.05 11.65
N LEU A 126 -27.00 25.18 11.08
CA LEU A 126 -27.63 26.48 11.42
C LEU A 126 -28.96 26.64 10.70
N ASN A 127 -29.07 26.18 9.45
CA ASN A 127 -30.29 26.31 8.64
C ASN A 127 -31.36 25.27 9.06
N SER A 128 -30.99 24.15 9.67
CA SER A 128 -31.97 23.18 10.18
C SER A 128 -32.75 23.65 11.44
N LYS A 129 -32.39 24.80 12.01
CA LYS A 129 -33.11 25.40 13.18
C LYS A 129 -34.19 26.40 12.78
N GLU A 130 -34.32 26.76 11.51
CA GLU A 130 -35.34 27.75 11.06
C GLU A 130 -36.62 27.10 10.49
N THR A 131 -36.75 25.77 10.56
CA THR A 131 -37.94 25.06 10.04
C THR A 131 -38.67 24.28 11.15
N GLN A 132 -38.98 24.95 12.28
CA GLN A 132 -40.00 24.51 13.27
C GLN A 132 -40.93 25.64 13.61
#